data_a98725610d7be75a08ed3b2a0221abe8
#
_entry.id   a98725610d7be75a08ed3b2a0221abe8
#
_cell.length_a   1.000
_cell.length_b   1.000
_cell.length_c   1.000
_cell.angle_alpha   90.00
_cell.angle_beta   90.00
_cell.angle_gamma   90.00
#
_symmetry.space_group_name_H-M   'P 1'
#
loop_
_entity.id
_entity.type
_entity.pdbx_description
1 polymer ?
#
loop_
_entity_poly.entity_id
_entity_poly.type
_entity_poly.pdbx_seq_one_letter_code
_entity_poly.pdbx_strand_id
1 'polypeptide(L)'
;MVEWDALSNHIVICGWTQKTKIIIEEYRASRSTKRVPIVVISELDSESIDGDLQALGGVMYVHDDFTRVSALRRAGIDRATTCLVLTDTSGGRSEQDADARTILAALTVEKMNPDVFTCAELVNRNYASHLKIGNVNDYVVTSEYGAHVLAQTAMKRGLSNVVTELLTYEQGNEFHRVPAPTSWVGETFDAKLAELRTEHSAILVAVHTPGQAPNINPTDYHFAEGDEVVLIAESAPKLS
;
A
#
# COMPACT_ATOMS: atom_id res chain seq x y z
N MET A 1 2.53 -23.81 -14.78
CA MET A 1 2.54 -24.12 -13.35
C MET A 1 3.69 -23.29 -12.76
N VAL A 2 3.40 -22.30 -11.92
CA VAL A 2 4.46 -21.52 -11.26
C VAL A 2 5.02 -22.43 -10.17
N GLU A 3 6.33 -22.69 -10.22
CA GLU A 3 6.98 -23.44 -9.17
C GLU A 3 7.08 -22.55 -7.92
N TRP A 4 6.45 -22.93 -6.84
CA TRP A 4 6.42 -22.19 -5.57
C TRP A 4 7.84 -21.89 -5.05
N ASP A 5 8.78 -22.80 -5.30
CA ASP A 5 10.17 -22.66 -4.86
C ASP A 5 10.96 -21.59 -5.64
N ALA A 6 10.51 -21.25 -6.85
CA ALA A 6 11.13 -20.21 -7.69
C ALA A 6 10.50 -18.83 -7.51
N LEU A 7 9.45 -18.71 -6.70
CA LEU A 7 8.74 -17.45 -6.50
C LEU A 7 9.55 -16.48 -5.68
N SER A 8 9.80 -15.28 -6.23
CA SER A 8 10.52 -14.18 -5.58
C SER A 8 10.01 -12.83 -6.08
N ASN A 9 10.31 -11.78 -5.35
CA ASN A 9 9.88 -10.40 -5.68
C ASN A 9 8.37 -10.29 -5.92
N HIS A 10 7.58 -10.99 -5.12
CA HIS A 10 6.13 -11.07 -5.23
C HIS A 10 5.45 -10.35 -4.07
N ILE A 11 4.14 -10.20 -4.18
CA ILE A 11 3.27 -9.61 -3.17
C ILE A 11 2.56 -10.73 -2.42
N VAL A 12 2.54 -10.65 -1.09
CA VAL A 12 1.74 -11.52 -0.23
C VAL A 12 0.58 -10.73 0.36
N ILE A 13 -0.62 -11.26 0.30
CA ILE A 13 -1.82 -10.67 0.93
C ILE A 13 -2.38 -11.69 1.92
N CYS A 14 -2.42 -11.31 3.19
CA CYS A 14 -2.98 -12.09 4.28
C CYS A 14 -4.43 -11.66 4.52
N GLY A 15 -5.38 -12.58 4.29
CA GLY A 15 -6.82 -12.36 4.37
C GLY A 15 -7.50 -12.27 3.01
N TRP A 16 -8.73 -12.83 2.92
CA TRP A 16 -9.60 -12.72 1.75
C TRP A 16 -10.89 -12.01 2.14
N THR A 17 -11.06 -10.78 1.70
CA THR A 17 -12.22 -9.93 1.94
C THR A 17 -12.63 -9.23 0.63
N GLN A 18 -13.69 -8.45 0.65
CA GLN A 18 -14.03 -7.59 -0.49
C GLN A 18 -12.88 -6.63 -0.86
N LYS A 19 -12.11 -6.18 0.14
CA LYS A 19 -10.96 -5.30 -0.09
C LYS A 19 -9.84 -6.01 -0.86
N THR A 20 -9.65 -7.31 -0.64
CA THR A 20 -8.61 -8.11 -1.31
C THR A 20 -8.77 -8.04 -2.82
N LYS A 21 -10.01 -8.14 -3.32
CA LYS A 21 -10.30 -8.04 -4.76
C LYS A 21 -9.92 -6.66 -5.30
N ILE A 22 -10.40 -5.59 -4.66
CA ILE A 22 -10.09 -4.21 -5.05
C ILE A 22 -8.58 -3.98 -5.06
N ILE A 23 -7.87 -4.41 -4.02
CA ILE A 23 -6.42 -4.27 -3.92
C ILE A 23 -5.71 -4.99 -5.08
N ILE A 24 -6.15 -6.21 -5.42
CA ILE A 24 -5.56 -6.96 -6.53
C ILE A 24 -5.84 -6.26 -7.87
N GLU A 25 -7.06 -5.75 -8.07
CA GLU A 25 -7.43 -4.98 -9.26
C GLU A 25 -6.55 -3.73 -9.41
N GLU A 26 -6.32 -2.98 -8.33
CA GLU A 26 -5.41 -1.83 -8.31
C GLU A 26 -3.96 -2.24 -8.65
N TYR A 27 -3.43 -3.32 -8.09
CA TYR A 27 -2.11 -3.85 -8.47
C TYR A 27 -2.03 -4.25 -9.93
N ARG A 28 -3.12 -4.76 -10.52
CA ARG A 28 -3.20 -5.14 -11.93
C ARG A 28 -3.35 -3.94 -12.86
N ALA A 29 -3.98 -2.85 -12.40
CA ALA A 29 -4.12 -1.60 -13.14
C ALA A 29 -2.79 -0.83 -13.22
N SER A 30 -2.00 -0.85 -12.15
CA SER A 30 -0.72 -0.14 -12.08
C SER A 30 0.33 -0.72 -13.03
N ARG A 31 1.00 0.14 -13.79
CA ARG A 31 2.05 -0.25 -14.75
C ARG A 31 3.24 -0.95 -14.09
N SER A 32 3.57 -0.58 -12.86
CA SER A 32 4.71 -1.11 -12.11
C SER A 32 4.45 -2.50 -11.54
N THR A 33 3.21 -2.80 -11.16
CA THR A 33 2.87 -4.02 -10.41
C THR A 33 2.00 -5.02 -11.17
N LYS A 34 1.45 -4.66 -12.34
CA LYS A 34 0.49 -5.51 -13.10
C LYS A 34 0.98 -6.93 -13.41
N ARG A 35 2.29 -7.14 -13.46
CA ARG A 35 2.91 -8.44 -13.75
C ARG A 35 3.54 -9.10 -12.53
N VAL A 36 3.54 -8.40 -11.39
CA VAL A 36 4.10 -8.94 -10.14
C VAL A 36 3.21 -10.09 -9.68
N PRO A 37 3.78 -11.27 -9.37
CA PRO A 37 3.00 -12.37 -8.83
C PRO A 37 2.36 -11.98 -7.49
N ILE A 38 1.16 -12.46 -7.23
CA ILE A 38 0.43 -12.22 -5.99
C ILE A 38 0.09 -13.57 -5.36
N VAL A 39 0.38 -13.71 -4.07
CA VAL A 39 -0.01 -14.86 -3.25
C VAL A 39 -0.99 -14.40 -2.21
N VAL A 40 -2.14 -15.05 -2.11
CA VAL A 40 -3.12 -14.77 -1.05
C VAL A 40 -3.14 -15.94 -0.07
N ILE A 41 -3.17 -15.63 1.23
CA ILE A 41 -3.33 -16.62 2.30
C ILE A 41 -4.67 -16.37 2.99
N SER A 42 -5.53 -17.36 3.06
CA SER A 42 -6.80 -17.27 3.79
C SER A 42 -7.31 -18.63 4.23
N GLU A 43 -8.16 -18.64 5.23
CA GLU A 43 -8.83 -19.86 5.75
C GLU A 43 -10.11 -20.21 4.96
N LEU A 44 -10.51 -19.43 3.97
CA LEU A 44 -11.66 -19.73 3.13
C LEU A 44 -11.36 -20.89 2.19
N ASP A 45 -12.33 -21.77 1.98
CA ASP A 45 -12.19 -22.84 1.02
C ASP A 45 -12.00 -22.29 -0.40
N SER A 46 -11.03 -22.83 -1.13
CA SER A 46 -10.71 -22.41 -2.49
C SER A 46 -11.93 -22.49 -3.42
N GLU A 47 -12.79 -23.49 -3.26
CA GLU A 47 -14.02 -23.62 -4.04
C GLU A 47 -14.96 -22.43 -3.92
N SER A 48 -14.98 -21.77 -2.75
CA SER A 48 -15.82 -20.59 -2.50
C SER A 48 -15.32 -19.31 -3.20
N ILE A 49 -14.05 -19.26 -3.61
CA ILE A 49 -13.39 -18.09 -4.19
C ILE A 49 -12.80 -18.37 -5.59
N ASP A 50 -12.94 -19.57 -6.11
CA ASP A 50 -12.33 -20.01 -7.37
C ASP A 50 -12.73 -19.11 -8.56
N GLY A 51 -14.00 -18.70 -8.61
CA GLY A 51 -14.49 -17.79 -9.65
C GLY A 51 -13.80 -16.43 -9.60
N ASP A 52 -13.55 -15.92 -8.41
CA ASP A 52 -12.86 -14.65 -8.18
C ASP A 52 -11.36 -14.76 -8.52
N LEU A 53 -10.70 -15.84 -8.09
CA LEU A 53 -9.29 -16.09 -8.39
C LEU A 53 -9.05 -16.21 -9.90
N GLN A 54 -9.95 -16.87 -10.61
CA GLN A 54 -9.89 -16.99 -12.09
C GLN A 54 -10.08 -15.64 -12.77
N ALA A 55 -11.03 -14.82 -12.30
CA ALA A 55 -11.30 -13.49 -12.84
C ALA A 55 -10.12 -12.53 -12.65
N LEU A 56 -9.47 -12.57 -11.49
CA LEU A 56 -8.32 -11.72 -11.15
C LEU A 56 -7.02 -12.14 -11.86
N GLY A 57 -6.92 -13.37 -12.34
CA GLY A 57 -5.79 -13.89 -13.10
C GLY A 57 -4.43 -13.83 -12.39
N GLY A 58 -3.65 -14.91 -12.47
CA GLY A 58 -2.27 -14.93 -11.97
C GLY A 58 -2.12 -14.76 -10.45
N VAL A 59 -3.18 -15.03 -9.68
CA VAL A 59 -3.19 -15.05 -8.21
C VAL A 59 -2.99 -16.48 -7.74
N MET A 60 -2.03 -16.70 -6.87
CA MET A 60 -1.79 -17.96 -6.21
C MET A 60 -2.48 -17.96 -4.84
N TYR A 61 -2.99 -19.10 -4.42
CA TYR A 61 -3.76 -19.22 -3.19
C TYR A 61 -3.17 -20.24 -2.23
N VAL A 62 -3.01 -19.85 -0.99
CA VAL A 62 -2.62 -20.72 0.14
C VAL A 62 -3.81 -20.83 1.09
N HIS A 63 -4.49 -21.97 1.06
CA HIS A 63 -5.55 -22.26 2.03
C HIS A 63 -4.91 -22.62 3.38
N ASP A 64 -4.84 -21.65 4.28
CA ASP A 64 -4.32 -21.82 5.64
C ASP A 64 -4.59 -20.54 6.47
N ASP A 65 -4.34 -20.63 7.77
CA ASP A 65 -4.36 -19.51 8.70
C ASP A 65 -3.08 -18.67 8.53
N PHE A 66 -3.21 -17.42 8.08
CA PHE A 66 -2.08 -16.51 7.84
C PHE A 66 -1.31 -16.11 9.10
N THR A 67 -1.82 -16.40 10.31
CA THR A 67 -1.07 -16.21 11.55
C THR A 67 -0.01 -17.29 11.80
N ARG A 68 -0.06 -18.38 11.02
CA ARG A 68 0.89 -19.49 11.15
C ARG A 68 2.16 -19.25 10.35
N VAL A 69 3.30 -19.46 10.99
CA VAL A 69 4.62 -19.38 10.34
C VAL A 69 4.72 -20.31 9.12
N SER A 70 4.09 -21.51 9.20
CA SER A 70 4.07 -22.46 8.09
C SER A 70 3.33 -21.92 6.86
N ALA A 71 2.22 -21.22 7.05
CA ALA A 71 1.46 -20.59 5.96
C ALA A 71 2.25 -19.47 5.29
N LEU A 72 2.86 -18.58 6.07
CA LEU A 72 3.72 -17.52 5.59
C LEU A 72 4.93 -18.06 4.82
N ARG A 73 5.55 -19.14 5.32
CA ARG A 73 6.66 -19.80 4.63
C ARG A 73 6.22 -20.42 3.29
N ARG A 74 5.07 -21.06 3.25
CA ARG A 74 4.51 -21.61 2.00
C ARG A 74 4.19 -20.52 0.99
N ALA A 75 3.78 -19.34 1.46
CA ALA A 75 3.58 -18.18 0.60
C ALA A 75 4.89 -17.52 0.15
N GLY A 76 6.05 -17.98 0.61
CA GLY A 76 7.36 -17.46 0.22
C GLY A 76 7.67 -16.09 0.81
N ILE A 77 7.20 -15.78 2.03
CA ILE A 77 7.36 -14.47 2.65
C ILE A 77 8.83 -14.04 2.75
N ASP A 78 9.75 -14.99 2.89
CA ASP A 78 11.19 -14.78 2.94
C ASP A 78 11.79 -14.19 1.65
N ARG A 79 11.05 -14.22 0.54
CA ARG A 79 11.44 -13.70 -0.78
C ARG A 79 10.44 -12.70 -1.35
N ALA A 80 9.40 -12.35 -0.59
CA ALA A 80 8.41 -11.34 -0.98
C ALA A 80 9.00 -9.93 -0.86
N THR A 81 8.54 -9.01 -1.69
CA THR A 81 8.87 -7.58 -1.59
C THR A 81 7.84 -6.78 -0.82
N THR A 82 6.61 -7.26 -0.80
CA THR A 82 5.50 -6.56 -0.15
C THR A 82 4.58 -7.57 0.55
N CYS A 83 4.16 -7.25 1.75
CA CYS A 83 3.14 -8.00 2.48
C CYS A 83 2.03 -7.07 2.96
N LEU A 84 0.80 -7.35 2.55
CA LEU A 84 -0.38 -6.70 3.12
C LEU A 84 -1.06 -7.66 4.10
N VAL A 85 -1.33 -7.17 5.30
CA VAL A 85 -2.07 -7.93 6.30
C VAL A 85 -3.40 -7.24 6.55
N LEU A 86 -4.47 -7.86 6.07
CA LEU A 86 -5.81 -7.30 6.13
C LEU A 86 -6.55 -7.77 7.39
N THR A 87 -7.37 -6.89 7.93
CA THR A 87 -8.30 -7.24 9.00
C THR A 87 -9.39 -8.15 8.44
N ASP A 88 -9.40 -9.38 8.90
CA ASP A 88 -10.35 -10.41 8.48
C ASP A 88 -11.32 -10.78 9.62
N THR A 89 -12.55 -10.29 9.50
CA THR A 89 -13.66 -10.56 10.41
C THR A 89 -14.52 -11.76 9.98
N SER A 90 -14.09 -12.52 8.98
CA SER A 90 -14.81 -13.71 8.52
C SER A 90 -14.97 -14.74 9.65
N GLY A 91 -15.96 -15.62 9.52
CA GLY A 91 -16.23 -16.62 10.55
C GLY A 91 -16.79 -16.07 11.86
N GLY A 92 -17.33 -14.84 11.86
CA GLY A 92 -17.93 -14.22 13.06
C GLY A 92 -16.91 -13.68 14.06
N ARG A 93 -15.68 -13.43 13.65
CA ARG A 93 -14.63 -12.85 14.50
C ARG A 93 -14.98 -11.44 14.91
N SER A 94 -14.68 -11.06 16.15
CA SER A 94 -14.76 -9.68 16.60
C SER A 94 -13.67 -8.83 15.95
N GLU A 95 -13.88 -7.51 15.87
CA GLU A 95 -12.87 -6.57 15.38
C GLU A 95 -11.58 -6.66 16.20
N GLN A 96 -11.69 -6.84 17.51
CA GLN A 96 -10.55 -7.00 18.42
C GLN A 96 -9.74 -8.26 18.09
N ASP A 97 -10.40 -9.38 17.82
CA ASP A 97 -9.72 -10.63 17.44
C ASP A 97 -9.07 -10.49 16.06
N ALA A 98 -9.74 -9.85 15.12
CA ALA A 98 -9.21 -9.58 13.78
C ALA A 98 -7.95 -8.69 13.85
N ASP A 99 -7.96 -7.61 14.64
CA ASP A 99 -6.79 -6.75 14.85
C ASP A 99 -5.64 -7.51 15.55
N ALA A 100 -5.94 -8.35 16.54
CA ALA A 100 -4.91 -9.17 17.20
C ALA A 100 -4.23 -10.13 16.23
N ARG A 101 -4.99 -10.77 15.34
CA ARG A 101 -4.48 -11.64 14.26
C ARG A 101 -3.62 -10.86 13.25
N THR A 102 -4.07 -9.68 12.85
CA THR A 102 -3.31 -8.78 11.98
C THR A 102 -1.96 -8.43 12.60
N ILE A 103 -1.95 -8.02 13.86
CA ILE A 103 -0.72 -7.67 14.57
C ILE A 103 0.21 -8.89 14.67
N LEU A 104 -0.31 -10.04 15.09
CA LEU A 104 0.48 -11.27 15.18
C LEU A 104 1.14 -11.64 13.84
N ALA A 105 0.38 -11.58 12.75
CA ALA A 105 0.90 -11.88 11.42
C ALA A 105 1.95 -10.86 10.98
N ALA A 106 1.66 -9.55 11.10
CA ALA A 106 2.58 -8.51 10.71
C ALA A 106 3.92 -8.59 11.46
N LEU A 107 3.91 -8.77 12.79
CA LEU A 107 5.12 -8.95 13.59
C LEU A 107 5.89 -10.23 13.21
N THR A 108 5.17 -11.28 12.84
CA THR A 108 5.80 -12.53 12.38
C THR A 108 6.47 -12.33 11.03
N VAL A 109 5.81 -11.61 10.11
CA VAL A 109 6.35 -11.26 8.79
C VAL A 109 7.65 -10.46 8.93
N GLU A 110 7.65 -9.40 9.72
CA GLU A 110 8.85 -8.58 9.99
C GLU A 110 10.01 -9.41 10.54
N LYS A 111 9.70 -10.38 11.38
CA LYS A 111 10.74 -11.27 11.93
C LYS A 111 11.27 -12.28 10.91
N MET A 112 10.42 -12.73 9.98
CA MET A 112 10.81 -13.69 8.94
C MET A 112 11.57 -13.05 7.78
N ASN A 113 11.20 -11.82 7.41
CA ASN A 113 11.81 -11.05 6.33
C ASN A 113 11.85 -9.55 6.70
N PRO A 114 12.95 -9.07 7.29
CA PRO A 114 13.08 -7.66 7.66
C PRO A 114 13.14 -6.68 6.47
N ASP A 115 13.36 -7.19 5.26
CA ASP A 115 13.46 -6.38 4.03
C ASP A 115 12.12 -6.25 3.30
N VAL A 116 11.08 -7.00 3.72
CA VAL A 116 9.76 -6.90 3.12
C VAL A 116 9.06 -5.61 3.54
N PHE A 117 8.43 -4.90 2.61
CA PHE A 117 7.55 -3.80 2.97
C PHE A 117 6.22 -4.34 3.48
N THR A 118 5.98 -4.21 4.77
CA THR A 118 4.72 -4.67 5.41
C THR A 118 3.78 -3.49 5.64
N CYS A 119 2.55 -3.61 5.12
CA CYS A 119 1.46 -2.70 5.40
C CYS A 119 0.31 -3.47 6.08
N ALA A 120 -0.09 -3.03 7.27
CA ALA A 120 -1.12 -3.69 8.06
C ALA A 120 -2.40 -2.86 8.13
N GLU A 121 -3.55 -3.51 7.99
CA GLU A 121 -4.84 -2.89 8.26
C GLU A 121 -5.22 -3.04 9.73
N LEU A 122 -5.75 -1.99 10.34
CA LEU A 122 -6.37 -2.02 11.67
C LEU A 122 -7.79 -1.44 11.63
N VAL A 123 -8.66 -1.95 12.47
CA VAL A 123 -9.95 -1.33 12.79
C VAL A 123 -9.79 -0.31 13.91
N ASN A 124 -9.01 -0.64 14.94
CA ASN A 124 -8.83 0.20 16.12
C ASN A 124 -7.42 0.80 16.20
N ARG A 125 -7.33 2.12 16.10
CA ARG A 125 -6.06 2.89 16.20
C ARG A 125 -5.27 2.62 17.47
N ASN A 126 -5.92 2.26 18.57
CA ASN A 126 -5.23 2.02 19.84
C ASN A 126 -4.18 0.91 19.76
N TYR A 127 -4.30 0.02 18.78
CA TYR A 127 -3.34 -1.07 18.56
C TYR A 127 -2.16 -0.70 17.66
N ALA A 128 -2.16 0.48 17.05
CA ALA A 128 -1.10 0.94 16.15
C ALA A 128 0.30 0.99 16.80
N SER A 129 0.35 1.21 18.13
CA SER A 129 1.61 1.20 18.88
C SER A 129 2.34 -0.15 18.81
N HIS A 130 1.62 -1.27 18.74
CA HIS A 130 2.21 -2.60 18.62
C HIS A 130 2.92 -2.78 17.28
N LEU A 131 2.32 -2.31 16.18
CA LEU A 131 2.92 -2.35 14.85
C LEU A 131 4.20 -1.49 14.80
N LYS A 132 4.16 -0.28 15.37
CA LYS A 132 5.33 0.61 15.45
C LYS A 132 6.50 -0.01 16.24
N ILE A 133 6.21 -0.62 17.39
CA ILE A 133 7.23 -1.32 18.21
C ILE A 133 7.83 -2.50 17.42
N GLY A 134 7.01 -3.17 16.62
CA GLY A 134 7.44 -4.29 15.77
C GLY A 134 8.12 -3.90 14.47
N ASN A 135 8.39 -2.60 14.24
CA ASN A 135 8.98 -2.05 13.01
C ASN A 135 8.18 -2.33 11.72
N VAL A 136 6.87 -2.56 11.84
CA VAL A 136 5.99 -2.67 10.67
C VAL A 136 6.04 -1.34 9.92
N ASN A 137 6.30 -1.38 8.61
CA ASN A 137 6.62 -0.19 7.82
C ASN A 137 5.46 0.80 7.76
N ASP A 138 4.22 0.31 7.57
CA ASP A 138 3.06 1.18 7.50
C ASP A 138 1.79 0.47 8.00
N TYR A 139 0.78 1.25 8.34
CA TYR A 139 -0.54 0.73 8.71
C TYR A 139 -1.65 1.71 8.34
N VAL A 140 -2.82 1.16 8.07
CA VAL A 140 -4.03 1.93 7.72
C VAL A 140 -5.16 1.59 8.70
N VAL A 141 -5.76 2.61 9.31
CA VAL A 141 -7.00 2.46 10.10
C VAL A 141 -8.19 2.79 9.19
N THR A 142 -8.72 1.78 8.53
CA THR A 142 -9.67 1.97 7.42
C THR A 142 -10.98 2.63 7.85
N SER A 143 -11.47 2.38 9.06
CA SER A 143 -12.67 3.02 9.62
C SER A 143 -12.51 4.54 9.73
N GLU A 144 -11.34 5.03 10.13
CA GLU A 144 -11.05 6.46 10.25
C GLU A 144 -10.91 7.13 8.88
N TYR A 145 -10.19 6.49 7.94
CA TYR A 145 -10.08 7.01 6.57
C TYR A 145 -11.45 7.15 5.90
N GLY A 146 -12.29 6.11 6.02
CA GLY A 146 -13.65 6.16 5.51
C GLY A 146 -14.49 7.28 6.12
N ALA A 147 -14.41 7.45 7.45
CA ALA A 147 -15.12 8.51 8.15
C ALA A 147 -14.63 9.91 7.73
N HIS A 148 -13.32 10.12 7.57
CA HIS A 148 -12.76 11.38 7.10
C HIS A 148 -13.21 11.71 5.67
N VAL A 149 -13.16 10.75 4.75
CA VAL A 149 -13.64 10.94 3.37
C VAL A 149 -15.13 11.28 3.36
N LEU A 150 -15.96 10.57 4.12
CA LEU A 150 -17.40 10.85 4.23
C LEU A 150 -17.67 12.26 4.76
N ALA A 151 -17.01 12.65 5.85
CA ALA A 151 -17.16 13.97 6.44
C ALA A 151 -16.76 15.08 5.47
N GLN A 152 -15.61 14.96 4.81
CA GLN A 152 -15.14 15.94 3.83
C GLN A 152 -16.05 16.03 2.62
N THR A 153 -16.56 14.90 2.11
CA THR A 153 -17.49 14.86 0.98
C THR A 153 -18.83 15.50 1.33
N ALA A 154 -19.32 15.28 2.54
CA ALA A 154 -20.56 15.91 3.01
C ALA A 154 -20.42 17.44 3.12
N MET A 155 -19.25 17.93 3.53
CA MET A 155 -18.96 19.37 3.63
C MET A 155 -18.61 20.03 2.28
N LYS A 156 -17.99 19.28 1.36
CA LYS A 156 -17.43 19.80 0.10
C LYS A 156 -17.93 18.95 -1.06
N ARG A 157 -19.00 19.43 -1.74
CA ARG A 157 -19.61 18.70 -2.85
C ARG A 157 -18.60 18.42 -3.97
N GLY A 158 -18.57 17.18 -4.46
CA GLY A 158 -17.70 16.75 -5.56
C GLY A 158 -16.30 16.33 -5.14
N LEU A 159 -15.91 16.47 -3.86
CA LEU A 159 -14.60 16.06 -3.40
C LEU A 159 -14.37 14.55 -3.53
N SER A 160 -15.40 13.73 -3.40
CA SER A 160 -15.30 12.27 -3.56
C SER A 160 -14.72 11.88 -4.91
N ASN A 161 -15.13 12.53 -5.99
CA ASN A 161 -14.63 12.22 -7.34
C ASN A 161 -13.12 12.51 -7.45
N VAL A 162 -12.67 13.65 -6.88
CA VAL A 162 -11.25 14.01 -6.88
C VAL A 162 -10.43 13.00 -6.06
N VAL A 163 -10.92 12.61 -4.87
CA VAL A 163 -10.24 11.62 -4.03
C VAL A 163 -10.22 10.26 -4.71
N THR A 164 -11.32 9.83 -5.32
CA THR A 164 -11.37 8.56 -6.05
C THR A 164 -10.36 8.55 -7.19
N GLU A 165 -10.34 9.59 -8.05
CA GLU A 165 -9.38 9.68 -9.15
C GLU A 165 -7.93 9.57 -8.67
N LEU A 166 -7.57 10.26 -7.58
CA LEU A 166 -6.21 10.23 -7.04
C LEU A 166 -5.81 8.91 -6.37
N LEU A 167 -6.79 8.09 -5.96
CA LEU A 167 -6.57 6.82 -5.27
C LEU A 167 -6.69 5.59 -6.18
N THR A 168 -7.14 5.76 -7.44
CA THR A 168 -7.32 4.64 -8.37
C THR A 168 -6.43 4.78 -9.59
N TYR A 169 -6.00 3.64 -10.16
CA TYR A 169 -5.17 3.60 -11.39
C TYR A 169 -5.98 3.55 -12.69
N GLU A 170 -7.31 3.62 -12.62
CA GLU A 170 -8.14 3.40 -13.81
C GLU A 170 -8.01 4.51 -14.84
N GLN A 171 -8.00 5.76 -14.43
CA GLN A 171 -7.88 6.93 -15.33
C GLN A 171 -7.46 8.18 -14.56
N GLY A 172 -6.74 9.07 -15.25
CA GLY A 172 -6.44 10.41 -14.74
C GLY A 172 -5.13 10.52 -13.99
N ASN A 173 -5.13 11.39 -13.01
CA ASN A 173 -3.94 11.69 -12.23
C ASN A 173 -3.87 10.83 -10.97
N GLU A 174 -2.69 10.37 -10.65
CA GLU A 174 -2.40 9.56 -9.47
C GLU A 174 -1.25 10.15 -8.64
N PHE A 175 -1.09 9.67 -7.42
CA PHE A 175 0.06 10.04 -6.61
C PHE A 175 1.30 9.24 -7.04
N HIS A 176 2.40 9.94 -7.25
CA HIS A 176 3.71 9.35 -7.48
C HIS A 176 4.67 9.77 -6.38
N ARG A 177 5.40 8.83 -5.81
CA ARG A 177 6.53 9.09 -4.92
C ARG A 177 7.81 8.72 -5.63
N VAL A 178 8.68 9.70 -5.85
CA VAL A 178 9.94 9.54 -6.58
C VAL A 178 11.09 10.25 -5.86
N PRO A 179 12.32 9.75 -5.98
CA PRO A 179 13.50 10.46 -5.45
C PRO A 179 13.62 11.85 -6.09
N ALA A 180 13.95 12.86 -5.29
CA ALA A 180 14.34 14.17 -5.81
C ALA A 180 15.72 14.04 -6.46
N PRO A 181 15.93 14.63 -7.66
CA PRO A 181 17.25 14.65 -8.27
C PRO A 181 18.27 15.38 -7.41
N THR A 182 19.52 14.97 -7.47
CA THR A 182 20.61 15.67 -6.76
C THR A 182 20.83 17.11 -7.26
N SER A 183 20.43 17.39 -8.50
CA SER A 183 20.41 18.75 -9.10
C SER A 183 19.46 19.71 -8.36
N TRP A 184 18.50 19.20 -7.59
CA TRP A 184 17.54 20.03 -6.85
C TRP A 184 18.06 20.47 -5.48
N VAL A 185 19.18 19.94 -5.01
CA VAL A 185 19.73 20.30 -3.69
C VAL A 185 20.02 21.81 -3.63
N GLY A 186 19.40 22.47 -2.64
CA GLY A 186 19.46 23.93 -2.45
C GLY A 186 18.41 24.73 -3.24
N GLU A 187 17.71 24.12 -4.21
CA GLU A 187 16.59 24.74 -4.90
C GLU A 187 15.37 24.85 -4.00
N THR A 188 14.47 25.79 -4.30
CA THR A 188 13.25 25.98 -3.50
C THR A 188 12.10 25.09 -3.98
N PHE A 189 11.20 24.74 -3.06
CA PHE A 189 9.96 24.00 -3.40
C PHE A 189 9.14 24.75 -4.46
N ASP A 190 8.98 26.07 -4.33
CA ASP A 190 8.18 26.89 -5.25
C ASP A 190 8.78 26.92 -6.67
N ALA A 191 10.11 26.97 -6.78
CA ALA A 191 10.76 26.91 -8.09
C ALA A 191 10.50 25.58 -8.79
N LYS A 192 10.63 24.47 -8.06
CA LYS A 192 10.40 23.12 -8.60
C LYS A 192 8.92 22.82 -8.84
N LEU A 193 8.01 23.37 -8.04
CA LEU A 193 6.57 23.31 -8.31
C LEU A 193 6.23 23.96 -9.67
N ALA A 194 6.77 25.15 -9.93
CA ALA A 194 6.54 25.87 -11.18
C ALA A 194 7.15 25.14 -12.39
N GLU A 195 8.36 24.61 -12.25
CA GLU A 195 9.05 23.82 -13.28
C GLU A 195 8.27 22.57 -13.63
N LEU A 196 7.91 21.74 -12.62
CA LEU A 196 7.16 20.51 -12.80
C LEU A 196 5.80 20.74 -13.47
N ARG A 197 5.13 21.82 -13.11
CA ARG A 197 3.84 22.18 -13.73
C ARG A 197 4.01 22.50 -15.20
N THR A 198 5.07 23.20 -15.56
CA THR A 198 5.30 23.69 -16.93
C THR A 198 5.84 22.58 -17.84
N GLU A 199 6.80 21.80 -17.35
CA GLU A 199 7.54 20.85 -18.18
C GLU A 199 6.95 19.43 -18.17
N HIS A 200 6.32 19.04 -17.04
CA HIS A 200 5.84 17.68 -16.84
C HIS A 200 4.32 17.58 -16.65
N SER A 201 3.59 18.69 -16.66
CA SER A 201 2.15 18.75 -16.31
C SER A 201 1.85 18.09 -14.94
N ALA A 202 2.83 18.10 -14.06
CA ALA A 202 2.75 17.50 -12.71
C ALA A 202 2.53 18.58 -11.65
N ILE A 203 1.98 18.21 -10.52
CA ILE A 203 1.81 19.06 -9.34
C ILE A 203 2.67 18.50 -8.22
N LEU A 204 3.62 19.27 -7.72
CA LEU A 204 4.39 18.92 -6.54
C LEU A 204 3.53 19.13 -5.29
N VAL A 205 3.34 18.09 -4.50
CA VAL A 205 2.42 18.10 -3.34
C VAL A 205 3.17 18.13 -2.03
N ALA A 206 4.23 17.33 -1.91
CA ALA A 206 4.94 17.18 -0.65
C ALA A 206 6.40 16.80 -0.88
N VAL A 207 7.20 17.02 0.17
CA VAL A 207 8.56 16.49 0.29
C VAL A 207 8.60 15.52 1.47
N HIS A 208 9.30 14.43 1.30
CA HIS A 208 9.58 13.45 2.35
C HIS A 208 11.09 13.32 2.53
N THR A 209 11.59 13.82 3.65
CA THR A 209 12.96 13.61 4.10
C THR A 209 13.04 12.30 4.89
N PRO A 210 14.00 11.41 4.63
CA PRO A 210 14.12 10.15 5.37
C PRO A 210 14.09 10.36 6.88
N GLY A 211 13.25 9.58 7.57
CA GLY A 211 13.09 9.65 9.04
C GLY A 211 12.18 10.77 9.55
N GLN A 212 11.59 11.58 8.67
CA GLN A 212 10.66 12.63 9.03
C GLN A 212 9.25 12.36 8.47
N ALA A 213 8.23 12.98 9.06
CA ALA A 213 6.91 12.99 8.46
C ALA A 213 6.90 13.79 7.14
N PRO A 214 6.08 13.40 6.15
CA PRO A 214 5.95 14.18 4.92
C PRO A 214 5.53 15.61 5.19
N ASN A 215 6.21 16.59 4.57
CA ASN A 215 5.89 17.99 4.63
C ASN A 215 5.05 18.36 3.38
N ILE A 216 3.75 18.57 3.60
CA ILE A 216 2.79 18.84 2.53
C ILE A 216 2.74 20.34 2.26
N ASN A 217 2.90 20.71 0.97
CA ASN A 217 2.87 22.10 0.51
C ASN A 217 3.74 23.04 1.38
N PRO A 218 5.03 22.71 1.59
CA PRO A 218 5.89 23.48 2.46
C PRO A 218 6.14 24.88 1.92
N THR A 219 6.23 25.85 2.82
CA THR A 219 6.70 27.19 2.54
C THR A 219 8.18 27.30 2.90
N ASP A 220 8.95 28.06 2.14
CA ASP A 220 10.38 28.32 2.39
C ASP A 220 11.26 27.04 2.50
N TYR A 221 10.86 25.97 1.80
CA TYR A 221 11.61 24.72 1.80
C TYR A 221 12.70 24.72 0.73
N HIS A 222 13.90 24.28 1.10
CA HIS A 222 15.00 24.01 0.19
C HIS A 222 15.31 22.52 0.19
N PHE A 223 15.42 21.93 -1.01
CA PHE A 223 15.68 20.51 -1.15
C PHE A 223 17.03 20.12 -0.56
N ALA A 224 17.05 18.97 0.12
CA ALA A 224 18.23 18.35 0.68
C ALA A 224 18.56 17.03 -0.05
N GLU A 225 19.77 16.55 0.15
CA GLU A 225 20.19 15.26 -0.39
C GLU A 225 19.38 14.12 0.23
N GLY A 226 18.90 13.22 -0.60
CA GLY A 226 18.07 12.08 -0.17
C GLY A 226 16.60 12.37 0.00
N ASP A 227 16.14 13.59 -0.29
CA ASP A 227 14.71 13.89 -0.32
C ASP A 227 13.98 13.07 -1.39
N GLU A 228 12.73 12.74 -1.10
CA GLU A 228 11.77 12.21 -2.05
C GLU A 228 10.60 13.18 -2.20
N VAL A 229 9.98 13.19 -3.35
CA VAL A 229 8.84 14.07 -3.64
C VAL A 229 7.59 13.27 -3.91
N VAL A 230 6.47 13.80 -3.47
CA VAL A 230 5.13 13.32 -3.81
C VAL A 230 4.54 14.24 -4.87
N LEU A 231 4.15 13.67 -5.98
CA LEU A 231 3.62 14.37 -7.15
C LEU A 231 2.22 13.87 -7.47
N ILE A 232 1.41 14.72 -8.07
CA ILE A 232 0.20 14.34 -8.79
C ILE A 232 0.47 14.49 -10.28
N ALA A 233 0.34 13.41 -11.04
CA ALA A 233 0.51 13.41 -12.49
C ALA A 233 -0.18 12.17 -13.11
N GLU A 234 -0.44 12.20 -14.41
CA GLU A 234 -0.98 11.05 -15.15
C GLU A 234 0.01 9.87 -15.25
N SER A 235 1.31 10.16 -15.17
CA SER A 235 2.38 9.15 -15.09
C SER A 235 3.58 9.72 -14.36
N ALA A 236 4.36 8.84 -13.68
CA ALA A 236 5.56 9.27 -12.97
C ALA A 236 6.53 10.00 -13.91
N PRO A 237 6.81 11.30 -13.71
CA PRO A 237 7.74 12.04 -14.54
C PRO A 237 9.16 11.52 -14.32
N LYS A 238 9.97 11.53 -15.39
CA LYS A 238 11.40 11.32 -15.27
C LYS A 238 12.03 12.64 -14.88
N LEU A 239 12.39 12.78 -13.63
CA LEU A 239 13.07 13.95 -13.10
C LEU A 239 14.58 13.89 -13.43
N SER A 240 15.18 15.02 -13.76
CA SER A 240 16.61 15.12 -14.12
C SER A 240 17.32 16.20 -13.31
#